data_b4930679964ce3628c50a72fb075ad95
#
_entry.id   b4930679964ce3628c50a72fb075ad95
#
_cell.length_a   1.000
_cell.length_b   1.000
_cell.length_c   1.000
_cell.angle_alpha   90.00
_cell.angle_beta   90.00
_cell.angle_gamma   90.00
#
_symmetry.space_group_name_H-M   'P 1'
#
loop_
_entity.id
_entity.type
_entity.pdbx_description
1 polymer ?
#
loop_
_entity_poly.entity_id
_entity_poly.type
_entity_poly.pdbx_seq_one_letter_code
_entity_poly.pdbx_strand_id
1 'polypeptide(L)'
;ASKRGGSKAAKSATGEKAVARKVSSLTLEQKVAQMFFPRPEALTGMGQVTAAGDTTRKAFANIPVGGMCYFSQNLQSESQARQMLSASNQISLDEVGLPLFMSVDEEGGTVSRVGGNKGFSVENVGNMRDVGDTGDARRAYDVCKKIAGYLVPLGFNLDFAPDADIVNGTSQTMAKRSFGTTADVVAPMVESAVKGFLDGGIMCCAKHFPGIGGAQGDSETEAIATDKTLDQLRQEELVPFERAIATGVPMVMVGHISCPKVTGDSAPASLSRAIVTDVLRGELGFDGIIITDSLGMGAVAGLHKARDLAVAAIRAGVDMLLMTPELTDSYQGVLDAVRDGTITEERIDESVTRIVRAKLAL
;
A
#
# COMPACT_ATOMS: atom_id res chain seq x y z
N ALA A 1 -22.49 8.52 33.69
CA ALA A 1 -22.12 8.40 32.25
C ALA A 1 -20.83 9.14 31.88
N SER A 2 -19.93 9.47 32.85
CA SER A 2 -18.76 10.36 32.61
C SER A 2 -17.38 9.68 32.69
N LYS A 3 -17.26 8.37 32.84
CA LYS A 3 -15.95 7.70 33.00
C LYS A 3 -15.39 6.96 31.78
N ARG A 4 -16.17 6.81 30.69
CA ARG A 4 -15.70 6.11 29.48
C ARG A 4 -14.99 7.03 28.45
N GLY A 5 -15.24 8.32 28.46
CA GLY A 5 -14.60 9.29 27.56
C GLY A 5 -13.16 9.62 27.92
N GLY A 6 -12.85 9.71 29.22
CA GLY A 6 -11.50 10.05 29.68
C GLY A 6 -10.44 8.96 29.44
N SER A 7 -10.82 7.68 29.42
CA SER A 7 -9.89 6.57 29.19
C SER A 7 -9.43 6.46 27.72
N LYS A 8 -10.32 6.73 26.77
CA LYS A 8 -9.99 6.68 25.33
C LYS A 8 -9.10 7.85 24.90
N ALA A 9 -9.40 9.07 25.37
CA ALA A 9 -8.61 10.26 25.08
C ALA A 9 -7.21 10.19 25.73
N ALA A 10 -7.11 9.68 26.96
CA ALA A 10 -5.82 9.49 27.65
C ALA A 10 -4.95 8.40 26.97
N LYS A 11 -5.55 7.28 26.53
CA LYS A 11 -4.83 6.25 25.77
C LYS A 11 -4.36 6.77 24.41
N SER A 12 -5.17 7.57 23.71
CA SER A 12 -4.80 8.23 22.45
C SER A 12 -3.63 9.21 22.66
N ALA A 13 -3.68 10.07 23.67
CA ALA A 13 -2.60 11.01 23.98
C ALA A 13 -1.28 10.33 24.37
N THR A 14 -1.34 9.21 25.10
CA THR A 14 -0.17 8.40 25.46
C THR A 14 0.41 7.72 24.21
N GLY A 15 -0.44 7.23 23.32
CA GLY A 15 -0.05 6.64 22.04
C GLY A 15 0.66 7.64 21.13
N GLU A 16 0.12 8.85 20.99
CA GLU A 16 0.74 9.90 20.17
C GLU A 16 2.10 10.37 20.74
N LYS A 17 2.24 10.41 22.07
CA LYS A 17 3.56 10.68 22.68
C LYS A 17 4.58 9.58 22.41
N ALA A 18 4.16 8.31 22.39
CA ALA A 18 5.03 7.20 22.04
C ALA A 18 5.47 7.28 20.56
N VAL A 19 4.55 7.60 19.65
CA VAL A 19 4.84 7.85 18.24
C VAL A 19 5.87 8.98 18.07
N ALA A 20 5.62 10.13 18.66
CA ALA A 20 6.53 11.29 18.58
C ALA A 20 7.93 10.97 19.13
N ARG A 21 8.02 10.26 20.26
CA ARG A 21 9.32 9.82 20.81
C ARG A 21 10.05 8.89 19.86
N LYS A 22 9.33 7.93 19.25
CA LYS A 22 9.95 7.00 18.33
C LYS A 22 10.47 7.72 17.09
N VAL A 23 9.68 8.59 16.48
CA VAL A 23 10.10 9.41 15.34
C VAL A 23 11.34 10.23 15.66
N SER A 24 11.36 10.91 16.81
CA SER A 24 12.51 11.71 17.25
C SER A 24 13.78 10.88 17.52
N SER A 25 13.64 9.60 17.82
CA SER A 25 14.78 8.70 18.06
C SER A 25 15.45 8.18 16.80
N LEU A 26 14.78 8.30 15.64
CA LEU A 26 15.30 7.81 14.35
C LEU A 26 16.24 8.84 13.73
N THR A 27 17.34 8.37 13.12
CA THR A 27 18.20 9.22 12.29
C THR A 27 17.48 9.60 11.00
N LEU A 28 17.99 10.61 10.29
CA LEU A 28 17.45 10.98 8.97
C LEU A 28 17.50 9.79 8.01
N GLU A 29 18.60 9.06 8.01
CA GLU A 29 18.81 7.86 7.19
C GLU A 29 17.75 6.79 7.49
N GLN A 30 17.47 6.53 8.76
CA GLN A 30 16.43 5.59 9.18
C GLN A 30 15.03 6.07 8.80
N LYS A 31 14.74 7.35 8.98
CA LYS A 31 13.44 7.94 8.60
C LYS A 31 13.17 7.79 7.10
N VAL A 32 14.14 8.18 6.28
CA VAL A 32 14.02 8.05 4.81
C VAL A 32 13.87 6.59 4.40
N ALA A 33 14.66 5.69 4.97
CA ALA A 33 14.57 4.26 4.68
C ALA A 33 13.18 3.67 5.00
N GLN A 34 12.53 4.12 6.07
CA GLN A 34 11.18 3.67 6.44
C GLN A 34 10.12 4.00 5.37
N MET A 35 10.37 4.95 4.49
CA MET A 35 9.47 5.29 3.38
C MET A 35 9.60 4.33 2.18
N PHE A 36 10.59 3.46 2.14
CA PHE A 36 10.82 2.51 1.05
C PHE A 36 10.20 1.14 1.34
N PHE A 37 9.59 0.57 0.31
CA PHE A 37 8.86 -0.69 0.37
C PHE A 37 9.26 -1.60 -0.81
N PRO A 38 10.48 -2.15 -0.81
CA PRO A 38 10.99 -2.98 -1.89
C PRO A 38 10.51 -4.43 -1.80
N ARG A 39 10.83 -5.19 -2.85
CA ARG A 39 10.91 -6.64 -2.77
C ARG A 39 12.19 -7.05 -2.03
N PRO A 40 12.22 -8.23 -1.38
CA PRO A 40 13.43 -8.67 -0.69
C PRO A 40 14.63 -8.84 -1.63
N GLU A 41 14.42 -9.18 -2.90
CA GLU A 41 15.48 -9.28 -3.91
C GLU A 41 16.13 -7.92 -4.21
N ALA A 42 15.33 -6.86 -4.28
CA ALA A 42 15.85 -5.51 -4.51
C ALA A 42 16.70 -5.00 -3.33
N LEU A 43 16.33 -5.40 -2.11
CA LEU A 43 17.08 -5.04 -0.91
C LEU A 43 18.41 -5.81 -0.82
N THR A 44 18.38 -7.13 -1.06
CA THR A 44 19.52 -8.03 -0.83
C THR A 44 20.46 -8.15 -2.04
N GLY A 45 19.98 -7.85 -3.24
CA GLY A 45 20.68 -8.12 -4.49
C GLY A 45 20.68 -9.60 -4.91
N MET A 46 19.94 -10.46 -4.21
CA MET A 46 19.79 -11.88 -4.53
C MET A 46 18.79 -12.07 -5.66
N GLY A 47 18.94 -13.15 -6.46
CA GLY A 47 18.01 -13.46 -7.54
C GLY A 47 16.65 -13.95 -7.06
N GLN A 48 16.63 -14.69 -5.95
CA GLN A 48 15.43 -15.19 -5.28
C GLN A 48 15.66 -15.26 -3.78
N VAL A 49 14.72 -14.72 -3.00
CA VAL A 49 14.78 -14.75 -1.53
C VAL A 49 13.66 -15.65 -0.99
N THR A 50 14.05 -16.69 -0.27
CA THR A 50 13.14 -17.63 0.41
C THR A 50 13.46 -17.76 1.90
N ALA A 51 14.47 -17.06 2.38
CA ALA A 51 14.86 -16.99 3.78
C ALA A 51 15.44 -15.61 4.09
N ALA A 52 15.36 -15.19 5.34
CA ALA A 52 16.01 -13.98 5.83
C ALA A 52 17.15 -14.37 6.78
N GLY A 53 18.38 -14.12 6.38
CA GLY A 53 19.59 -14.45 7.13
C GLY A 53 20.58 -13.31 7.14
N ASP A 54 21.88 -13.64 7.18
CA ASP A 54 22.97 -12.65 7.30
C ASP A 54 23.01 -11.66 6.15
N THR A 55 22.74 -12.09 4.91
CA THR A 55 22.67 -11.19 3.75
C THR A 55 21.54 -10.18 3.90
N THR A 56 20.37 -10.62 4.35
CA THR A 56 19.23 -9.73 4.63
C THR A 56 19.58 -8.75 5.76
N ARG A 57 20.18 -9.23 6.83
CA ARG A 57 20.59 -8.40 7.97
C ARG A 57 21.58 -7.31 7.56
N LYS A 58 22.60 -7.65 6.78
CA LYS A 58 23.58 -6.67 6.27
C LYS A 58 22.94 -5.63 5.35
N ALA A 59 22.09 -6.06 4.44
CA ALA A 59 21.36 -5.18 3.53
C ALA A 59 20.44 -4.23 4.31
N PHE A 60 19.73 -4.74 5.29
CA PHE A 60 18.82 -3.96 6.15
C PHE A 60 19.56 -2.96 7.04
N ALA A 61 20.76 -3.29 7.52
CA ALA A 61 21.59 -2.35 8.27
C ALA A 61 21.99 -1.13 7.42
N ASN A 62 22.17 -1.30 6.11
CA ASN A 62 22.47 -0.21 5.19
C ASN A 62 21.24 0.62 4.83
N ILE A 63 20.10 -0.04 4.57
CA ILE A 63 18.82 0.60 4.23
C ILE A 63 17.71 -0.08 5.04
N PRO A 64 17.44 0.38 6.26
CA PRO A 64 16.41 -0.21 7.12
C PRO A 64 15.00 0.15 6.65
N VAL A 65 14.54 -0.51 5.58
CA VAL A 65 13.29 -0.25 4.89
C VAL A 65 12.06 -0.41 5.78
N GLY A 66 10.99 0.30 5.43
CA GLY A 66 9.73 0.28 6.20
C GLY A 66 8.89 -0.96 5.97
N GLY A 67 9.01 -1.57 4.80
CA GLY A 67 8.27 -2.78 4.44
C GLY A 67 8.95 -3.59 3.37
N MET A 68 8.52 -4.84 3.21
CA MET A 68 8.87 -5.71 2.10
C MET A 68 7.62 -6.36 1.51
N CYS A 69 7.52 -6.36 0.18
CA CYS A 69 6.44 -6.98 -0.57
C CYS A 69 6.90 -8.34 -1.10
N TYR A 70 6.16 -9.39 -0.75
CA TYR A 70 6.48 -10.76 -1.12
C TYR A 70 5.60 -11.24 -2.27
N PHE A 71 6.18 -12.04 -3.16
CA PHE A 71 5.52 -12.64 -4.33
C PHE A 71 5.56 -14.17 -4.24
N SER A 72 4.88 -14.83 -5.16
CA SER A 72 4.81 -16.30 -5.19
C SER A 72 6.19 -16.96 -5.17
N GLN A 73 7.19 -16.37 -5.81
CA GLN A 73 8.57 -16.88 -5.83
C GLN A 73 9.24 -16.92 -4.44
N ASN A 74 8.74 -16.14 -3.48
CA ASN A 74 9.24 -16.11 -2.12
C ASN A 74 8.56 -17.13 -1.21
N LEU A 75 7.47 -17.75 -1.68
CA LEU A 75 6.55 -18.55 -0.87
C LEU A 75 6.54 -20.00 -1.35
N GLN A 76 7.19 -20.88 -0.60
CA GLN A 76 7.36 -22.30 -0.95
C GLN A 76 6.47 -23.23 -0.12
N SER A 77 6.28 -22.92 1.16
CA SER A 77 5.45 -23.68 2.09
C SER A 77 5.05 -22.82 3.28
N GLU A 78 4.08 -23.25 4.05
CA GLU A 78 3.66 -22.57 5.27
C GLU A 78 4.82 -22.40 6.27
N SER A 79 5.57 -23.47 6.52
CA SER A 79 6.72 -23.44 7.43
C SER A 79 7.81 -22.49 6.96
N GLN A 80 8.17 -22.56 5.69
CA GLN A 80 9.18 -21.67 5.11
C GLN A 80 8.74 -20.20 5.17
N ALA A 81 7.48 -19.90 4.82
CA ALA A 81 6.94 -18.53 4.88
C ALA A 81 6.98 -17.97 6.31
N ARG A 82 6.52 -18.74 7.30
CA ARG A 82 6.57 -18.33 8.71
C ARG A 82 7.99 -18.02 9.19
N GLN A 83 8.95 -18.87 8.85
CA GLN A 83 10.35 -18.65 9.23
C GLN A 83 10.92 -17.41 8.59
N MET A 84 10.72 -17.20 7.28
CA MET A 84 11.20 -16.06 6.54
C MET A 84 10.59 -14.75 7.07
N LEU A 85 9.28 -14.69 7.26
CA LEU A 85 8.58 -13.49 7.73
C LEU A 85 8.96 -13.17 9.18
N SER A 86 9.01 -14.17 10.06
CA SER A 86 9.45 -14.00 11.45
C SER A 86 10.88 -13.47 11.55
N ALA A 87 11.80 -14.05 10.78
CA ALA A 87 13.19 -13.60 10.74
C ALA A 87 13.33 -12.17 10.18
N SER A 88 12.58 -11.84 9.13
CA SER A 88 12.56 -10.50 8.54
C SER A 88 12.05 -9.46 9.55
N ASN A 89 10.99 -9.77 10.27
CA ASN A 89 10.46 -8.88 11.31
C ASN A 89 11.47 -8.70 12.47
N GLN A 90 12.13 -9.77 12.88
CA GLN A 90 13.14 -9.70 13.95
C GLN A 90 14.33 -8.82 13.56
N ILE A 91 14.79 -8.89 12.31
CA ILE A 91 15.83 -8.01 11.78
C ILE A 91 15.40 -6.54 11.88
N SER A 92 14.18 -6.22 11.54
CA SER A 92 13.65 -4.84 11.66
C SER A 92 13.59 -4.38 13.12
N LEU A 93 13.11 -5.23 14.02
CA LEU A 93 13.06 -4.93 15.46
C LEU A 93 14.46 -4.70 16.05
N ASP A 94 15.44 -5.52 15.66
CA ASP A 94 16.82 -5.39 16.13
C ASP A 94 17.47 -4.10 15.62
N GLU A 95 17.24 -3.73 14.36
CA GLU A 95 17.92 -2.62 13.72
C GLU A 95 17.31 -1.25 14.05
N VAL A 96 15.97 -1.14 14.02
CA VAL A 96 15.27 0.15 14.19
C VAL A 96 14.26 0.15 15.34
N GLY A 97 14.02 -0.97 15.99
CA GLY A 97 13.04 -1.09 17.07
C GLY A 97 11.60 -0.89 16.61
N LEU A 98 11.31 -1.21 15.36
CA LEU A 98 9.98 -1.15 14.76
C LEU A 98 9.70 -2.46 14.01
N PRO A 99 8.45 -2.97 14.03
CA PRO A 99 8.09 -4.09 13.17
C PRO A 99 8.23 -3.70 11.69
N LEU A 100 8.40 -4.71 10.84
CA LEU A 100 8.41 -4.56 9.40
C LEU A 100 6.99 -4.67 8.86
N PHE A 101 6.58 -3.82 7.92
CA PHE A 101 5.42 -4.14 7.10
C PHE A 101 5.78 -5.29 6.15
N MET A 102 5.05 -6.38 6.26
CA MET A 102 5.24 -7.56 5.42
C MET A 102 3.95 -7.79 4.64
N SER A 103 4.01 -7.46 3.36
CA SER A 103 2.84 -7.44 2.50
C SER A 103 2.84 -8.52 1.44
N VAL A 104 1.66 -8.79 0.96
CA VAL A 104 1.38 -9.63 -0.18
C VAL A 104 0.21 -9.03 -0.96
N ASP A 105 0.13 -9.33 -2.26
CA ASP A 105 -1.07 -9.06 -3.06
C ASP A 105 -1.92 -10.34 -3.07
N GLU A 106 -2.84 -10.42 -2.14
CA GLU A 106 -3.77 -11.53 -1.99
C GLU A 106 -5.21 -11.03 -2.17
N GLU A 107 -5.55 -10.69 -3.41
CA GLU A 107 -6.89 -10.23 -3.76
C GLU A 107 -7.89 -11.38 -3.90
N GLY A 108 -7.38 -12.55 -4.24
CA GLY A 108 -8.14 -13.69 -4.71
C GLY A 108 -8.16 -13.78 -6.25
N GLY A 109 -8.62 -14.91 -6.76
CA GLY A 109 -8.70 -15.14 -8.21
C GLY A 109 -7.36 -15.07 -8.90
N THR A 110 -7.23 -14.17 -9.88
CA THR A 110 -6.01 -14.02 -10.69
C THR A 110 -4.84 -13.36 -9.91
N VAL A 111 -5.11 -12.69 -8.81
CA VAL A 111 -4.10 -12.06 -7.95
C VAL A 111 -4.11 -12.73 -6.59
N SER A 112 -3.41 -13.84 -6.50
CA SER A 112 -3.28 -14.66 -5.30
C SER A 112 -1.89 -15.28 -5.27
N ARG A 113 -1.23 -15.24 -4.10
CA ARG A 113 0.15 -15.75 -3.91
C ARG A 113 0.17 -16.96 -2.97
N VAL A 114 -0.80 -17.03 -2.08
CA VAL A 114 -0.96 -18.11 -1.08
C VAL A 114 -2.12 -19.02 -1.47
N GLY A 115 -3.32 -18.46 -1.68
CA GLY A 115 -4.48 -19.24 -2.09
C GLY A 115 -4.28 -19.89 -3.46
N GLY A 116 -4.39 -21.21 -3.52
CA GLY A 116 -4.13 -22.01 -4.72
C GLY A 116 -2.64 -22.29 -4.99
N ASN A 117 -1.73 -21.77 -4.19
CA ASN A 117 -0.31 -22.13 -4.26
C ASN A 117 -0.09 -23.54 -3.70
N LYS A 118 0.57 -24.40 -4.48
CA LYS A 118 0.77 -25.83 -4.16
C LYS A 118 1.55 -26.07 -2.85
N GLY A 119 2.32 -25.09 -2.38
CA GLY A 119 3.04 -25.18 -1.10
C GLY A 119 2.18 -24.91 0.12
N PHE A 120 0.90 -24.55 -0.06
CA PHE A 120 -0.02 -24.18 1.00
C PHE A 120 -1.32 -24.97 0.91
N SER A 121 -1.87 -25.35 2.05
CA SER A 121 -3.17 -26.02 2.14
C SER A 121 -4.32 -25.03 2.18
N VAL A 122 -4.32 -24.10 1.23
CA VAL A 122 -5.29 -22.99 1.13
C VAL A 122 -5.84 -22.91 -0.29
N GLU A 123 -7.15 -22.97 -0.42
CA GLU A 123 -7.82 -22.77 -1.70
C GLU A 123 -7.86 -21.29 -2.09
N ASN A 124 -7.77 -21.03 -3.40
CA ASN A 124 -8.02 -19.69 -3.94
C ASN A 124 -9.52 -19.35 -3.78
N VAL A 125 -9.80 -18.18 -3.20
CA VAL A 125 -11.19 -17.76 -2.94
C VAL A 125 -11.96 -17.34 -4.19
N GLY A 126 -11.32 -17.27 -5.35
CA GLY A 126 -11.93 -16.84 -6.60
C GLY A 126 -11.84 -15.32 -6.85
N ASN A 127 -12.38 -14.92 -8.00
CA ASN A 127 -12.35 -13.52 -8.43
C ASN A 127 -13.32 -12.65 -7.63
N MET A 128 -12.93 -11.42 -7.34
CA MET A 128 -13.82 -10.46 -6.65
C MET A 128 -15.03 -10.07 -7.50
N ARG A 129 -14.93 -10.17 -8.83
CA ARG A 129 -16.09 -9.97 -9.70
C ARG A 129 -17.22 -10.94 -9.39
N ASP A 130 -16.91 -12.20 -9.16
CA ASP A 130 -17.92 -13.21 -8.82
C ASP A 130 -18.60 -12.88 -7.48
N VAL A 131 -17.86 -12.30 -6.54
CA VAL A 131 -18.41 -11.80 -5.27
C VAL A 131 -19.34 -10.61 -5.52
N GLY A 132 -18.91 -9.63 -6.32
CA GLY A 132 -19.70 -8.46 -6.65
C GLY A 132 -21.00 -8.80 -7.39
N ASP A 133 -20.96 -9.77 -8.31
CA ASP A 133 -22.12 -10.22 -9.09
C ASP A 133 -23.20 -10.88 -8.23
N THR A 134 -22.88 -11.30 -7.00
CA THR A 134 -23.90 -11.80 -6.05
C THR A 134 -24.83 -10.69 -5.52
N GLY A 135 -24.39 -9.42 -5.56
CA GLY A 135 -25.09 -8.30 -4.93
C GLY A 135 -25.12 -8.35 -3.40
N ASP A 136 -24.45 -9.30 -2.78
CA ASP A 136 -24.43 -9.50 -1.33
C ASP A 136 -23.08 -9.06 -0.73
N ALA A 137 -23.05 -7.86 -0.16
CA ALA A 137 -21.85 -7.29 0.44
C ALA A 137 -21.30 -8.13 1.62
N ARG A 138 -22.13 -8.93 2.28
CA ARG A 138 -21.68 -9.83 3.34
C ARG A 138 -20.67 -10.84 2.81
N ARG A 139 -20.80 -11.27 1.56
CA ARG A 139 -19.84 -12.19 0.95
C ARG A 139 -18.47 -11.57 0.80
N ALA A 140 -18.37 -10.27 0.49
CA ALA A 140 -17.07 -9.56 0.46
C ALA A 140 -16.42 -9.56 1.86
N TYR A 141 -17.19 -9.31 2.90
CA TYR A 141 -16.69 -9.42 4.28
C TYR A 141 -16.16 -10.82 4.60
N ASP A 142 -16.95 -11.85 4.33
CA ASP A 142 -16.59 -13.24 4.66
C ASP A 142 -15.34 -13.70 3.90
N VAL A 143 -15.23 -13.37 2.61
CA VAL A 143 -14.07 -13.71 1.78
C VAL A 143 -12.81 -13.00 2.27
N CYS A 144 -12.86 -11.70 2.54
CA CYS A 144 -11.70 -10.94 3.00
C CYS A 144 -11.27 -11.34 4.41
N LYS A 145 -12.23 -11.66 5.29
CA LYS A 145 -11.93 -12.22 6.61
C LYS A 145 -11.27 -13.60 6.51
N LYS A 146 -11.69 -14.43 5.56
CA LYS A 146 -11.04 -15.72 5.26
C LYS A 146 -9.61 -15.54 4.78
N ILE A 147 -9.35 -14.58 3.87
CA ILE A 147 -8.00 -14.23 3.42
C ILE A 147 -7.12 -13.82 4.61
N ALA A 148 -7.59 -12.90 5.45
CA ALA A 148 -6.88 -12.52 6.67
C ALA A 148 -6.59 -13.74 7.56
N GLY A 149 -7.53 -14.65 7.68
CA GLY A 149 -7.45 -15.85 8.50
C GLY A 149 -6.31 -16.81 8.11
N TYR A 150 -5.88 -16.83 6.86
CA TYR A 150 -4.73 -17.63 6.46
C TYR A 150 -3.44 -16.81 6.27
N LEU A 151 -3.51 -15.50 6.08
CA LEU A 151 -2.33 -14.64 5.97
C LEU A 151 -1.69 -14.32 7.32
N VAL A 152 -2.50 -13.98 8.34
CA VAL A 152 -2.01 -13.59 9.66
C VAL A 152 -1.16 -14.69 10.32
N PRO A 153 -1.58 -15.97 10.35
CA PRO A 153 -0.77 -17.03 10.92
C PRO A 153 0.58 -17.28 10.21
N LEU A 154 0.69 -16.87 8.94
CA LEU A 154 1.96 -16.92 8.20
C LEU A 154 2.94 -15.81 8.61
N GLY A 155 2.44 -14.72 9.20
CA GLY A 155 3.22 -13.57 9.61
C GLY A 155 2.99 -12.31 8.78
N PHE A 156 2.16 -12.34 7.74
CA PHE A 156 1.77 -11.13 7.01
C PHE A 156 0.95 -10.20 7.90
N ASN A 157 1.22 -8.90 7.82
CA ASN A 157 0.49 -7.87 8.56
C ASN A 157 -0.15 -6.82 7.66
N LEU A 158 0.00 -6.96 6.35
CA LEU A 158 -0.58 -6.07 5.34
C LEU A 158 -0.94 -6.86 4.09
N ASP A 159 -2.16 -6.67 3.60
CA ASP A 159 -2.59 -7.13 2.28
C ASP A 159 -2.86 -5.93 1.38
N PHE A 160 -2.26 -5.89 0.19
CA PHE A 160 -2.57 -4.89 -0.83
C PHE A 160 -3.88 -5.22 -1.55
N ALA A 161 -4.96 -5.20 -0.79
CA ALA A 161 -6.34 -5.40 -1.17
C ALA A 161 -7.24 -4.62 -0.18
N PRO A 162 -8.48 -4.26 -0.53
CA PRO A 162 -9.22 -4.63 -1.74
C PRO A 162 -8.89 -3.73 -2.95
N ASP A 163 -9.12 -4.29 -4.15
CA ASP A 163 -9.27 -3.49 -5.35
C ASP A 163 -10.59 -2.70 -5.26
N ALA A 164 -10.51 -1.38 -5.31
CA ALA A 164 -11.64 -0.47 -5.22
C ALA A 164 -11.99 0.19 -6.56
N ASP A 165 -11.38 -0.27 -7.66
CA ASP A 165 -11.64 0.25 -8.99
C ASP A 165 -13.02 -0.14 -9.48
N ILE A 166 -13.68 0.81 -10.16
CA ILE A 166 -14.91 0.55 -10.93
C ILE A 166 -14.47 0.24 -12.36
N VAL A 167 -14.68 -1.00 -12.82
CA VAL A 167 -14.15 -1.44 -14.10
C VAL A 167 -15.23 -1.43 -15.16
N ASN A 168 -15.27 -0.33 -15.89
CA ASN A 168 -16.12 -0.13 -17.07
C ASN A 168 -15.31 0.11 -18.35
N GLY A 169 -13.98 -0.03 -18.29
CA GLY A 169 -13.06 0.00 -19.43
C GLY A 169 -12.89 -1.37 -20.08
N THR A 170 -11.85 -1.49 -20.92
CA THR A 170 -11.62 -2.68 -21.74
C THR A 170 -10.67 -3.71 -21.13
N SER A 171 -10.06 -3.42 -19.97
CA SER A 171 -9.10 -4.33 -19.35
C SER A 171 -9.78 -5.59 -18.81
N GLN A 172 -9.49 -6.73 -19.45
CA GLN A 172 -9.99 -8.04 -19.00
C GLN A 172 -9.38 -8.48 -17.66
N THR A 173 -8.15 -8.07 -17.39
CA THR A 173 -7.46 -8.35 -16.14
C THR A 173 -8.15 -7.62 -14.99
N MET A 174 -8.38 -6.32 -15.13
CA MET A 174 -9.05 -5.51 -14.11
C MET A 174 -10.50 -5.95 -13.90
N ALA A 175 -11.19 -6.40 -14.94
CA ALA A 175 -12.58 -6.83 -14.86
C ALA A 175 -12.80 -7.99 -13.86
N LYS A 176 -11.83 -8.87 -13.68
CA LYS A 176 -11.91 -10.00 -12.71
C LYS A 176 -11.56 -9.57 -11.30
N ARG A 177 -10.72 -8.55 -11.14
CA ARG A 177 -10.22 -8.06 -9.85
C ARG A 177 -11.21 -7.14 -9.16
N SER A 178 -11.97 -6.36 -9.91
CA SER A 178 -12.97 -5.42 -9.41
C SER A 178 -14.27 -6.14 -9.02
N PHE A 179 -14.96 -5.60 -8.02
CA PHE A 179 -16.30 -6.06 -7.63
C PHE A 179 -17.39 -5.73 -8.65
N GLY A 180 -17.19 -4.74 -9.53
CA GLY A 180 -18.24 -4.38 -10.48
C GLY A 180 -17.95 -3.21 -11.39
N THR A 181 -18.98 -2.77 -12.09
CA THR A 181 -18.92 -1.75 -13.14
C THR A 181 -19.52 -0.41 -12.75
N THR A 182 -20.07 -0.29 -11.55
CA THR A 182 -20.70 0.93 -11.03
C THR A 182 -20.34 1.18 -9.58
N ALA A 183 -20.39 2.44 -9.15
CA ALA A 183 -20.16 2.82 -7.76
C ALA A 183 -21.16 2.16 -6.80
N ASP A 184 -22.41 2.01 -7.21
CA ASP A 184 -23.47 1.40 -6.39
C ASP A 184 -23.18 -0.06 -6.05
N VAL A 185 -22.47 -0.79 -6.91
CA VAL A 185 -22.03 -2.17 -6.65
C VAL A 185 -20.72 -2.18 -5.88
N VAL A 186 -19.72 -1.42 -6.33
CA VAL A 186 -18.35 -1.51 -5.80
C VAL A 186 -18.24 -0.94 -4.39
N ALA A 187 -18.85 0.19 -4.09
CA ALA A 187 -18.67 0.87 -2.81
C ALA A 187 -19.13 0.03 -1.59
N PRO A 188 -20.32 -0.60 -1.57
CA PRO A 188 -20.71 -1.48 -0.47
C PRO A 188 -19.81 -2.71 -0.31
N MET A 189 -19.32 -3.26 -1.42
CA MET A 189 -18.40 -4.40 -1.41
C MET A 189 -17.06 -4.01 -0.80
N VAL A 190 -16.50 -2.86 -1.18
CA VAL A 190 -15.26 -2.33 -0.63
C VAL A 190 -15.38 -2.04 0.87
N GLU A 191 -16.48 -1.45 1.31
CA GLU A 191 -16.74 -1.26 2.74
C GLU A 191 -16.70 -2.58 3.52
N SER A 192 -17.40 -3.58 3.02
CA SER A 192 -17.45 -4.91 3.64
C SER A 192 -16.11 -5.63 3.59
N ALA A 193 -15.37 -5.50 2.49
CA ALA A 193 -14.02 -6.05 2.34
C ALA A 193 -13.06 -5.46 3.38
N VAL A 194 -13.02 -4.14 3.53
CA VAL A 194 -12.19 -3.45 4.53
C VAL A 194 -12.54 -3.93 5.94
N LYS A 195 -13.83 -4.02 6.29
CA LYS A 195 -14.27 -4.57 7.58
C LYS A 195 -13.80 -6.00 7.78
N GLY A 196 -13.90 -6.84 6.77
CA GLY A 196 -13.48 -8.24 6.82
C GLY A 196 -11.98 -8.39 7.09
N PHE A 197 -11.14 -7.65 6.40
CA PHE A 197 -9.70 -7.63 6.64
C PHE A 197 -9.36 -7.16 8.06
N LEU A 198 -9.91 -6.02 8.48
CA LEU A 198 -9.64 -5.45 9.80
C LEU A 198 -10.12 -6.36 10.94
N ASP A 199 -11.31 -6.92 10.83
CA ASP A 199 -11.83 -7.89 11.81
C ASP A 199 -11.03 -9.20 11.81
N GLY A 200 -10.40 -9.54 10.68
CA GLY A 200 -9.47 -10.66 10.56
C GLY A 200 -8.08 -10.38 11.12
N GLY A 201 -7.80 -9.14 11.53
CA GLY A 201 -6.54 -8.75 12.18
C GLY A 201 -5.39 -8.40 11.24
N ILE A 202 -5.66 -8.05 9.98
CA ILE A 202 -4.65 -7.61 9.02
C ILE A 202 -4.93 -6.20 8.51
N MET A 203 -3.87 -5.42 8.30
CA MET A 203 -3.98 -4.15 7.58
C MET A 203 -4.32 -4.41 6.12
N CYS A 204 -5.15 -3.53 5.55
CA CYS A 204 -5.54 -3.59 4.14
C CYS A 204 -5.29 -2.25 3.44
N CYS A 205 -5.37 -2.26 2.11
CA CYS A 205 -5.03 -1.13 1.27
C CYS A 205 -6.01 -1.02 0.12
N ALA A 206 -6.80 0.05 0.08
CA ALA A 206 -7.67 0.31 -1.06
C ALA A 206 -6.86 0.83 -2.25
N LYS A 207 -7.08 0.27 -3.44
CA LYS A 207 -6.32 0.57 -4.65
C LYS A 207 -7.21 0.52 -5.89
N HIS A 208 -6.86 1.20 -6.94
CA HIS A 208 -5.74 2.08 -7.21
C HIS A 208 -6.27 3.51 -7.38
N PHE A 209 -6.08 4.33 -6.39
CA PHE A 209 -6.60 5.71 -6.35
C PHE A 209 -6.01 6.55 -7.51
N PRO A 210 -6.76 7.42 -8.20
CA PRO A 210 -8.17 7.78 -8.00
C PRO A 210 -9.18 6.88 -8.72
N GLY A 211 -8.79 5.70 -9.18
CA GLY A 211 -9.57 4.74 -9.95
C GLY A 211 -9.04 4.57 -11.37
N ILE A 212 -8.55 3.38 -11.69
CA ILE A 212 -7.94 3.07 -13.00
C ILE A 212 -8.84 2.21 -13.90
N GLY A 213 -9.98 1.75 -13.38
CA GLY A 213 -10.82 0.77 -14.05
C GLY A 213 -11.57 1.25 -15.29
N GLY A 214 -11.67 2.56 -15.49
CA GLY A 214 -12.25 3.17 -16.68
C GLY A 214 -11.26 3.49 -17.80
N ALA A 215 -9.96 3.34 -17.54
CA ALA A 215 -8.92 3.61 -18.50
C ALA A 215 -8.85 2.54 -19.59
N GLN A 216 -8.32 2.93 -20.74
CA GLN A 216 -7.90 2.00 -21.78
C GLN A 216 -6.46 1.59 -21.53
N GLY A 217 -6.10 0.33 -21.82
CA GLY A 217 -4.74 -0.16 -21.67
C GLY A 217 -4.43 -0.70 -20.26
N ASP A 218 -3.15 -0.97 -20.01
CA ASP A 218 -2.62 -1.58 -18.79
C ASP A 218 -1.44 -0.75 -18.28
N SER A 219 -1.58 -0.21 -17.07
CA SER A 219 -0.56 0.62 -16.44
C SER A 219 0.74 -0.13 -16.11
N GLU A 220 0.74 -1.46 -16.11
CA GLU A 220 1.97 -2.24 -15.95
C GLU A 220 2.92 -2.09 -17.14
N THR A 221 2.38 -1.87 -18.34
CA THR A 221 3.14 -1.85 -19.57
C THR A 221 3.16 -0.49 -20.29
N GLU A 222 2.16 0.36 -20.05
CA GLU A 222 1.99 1.62 -20.77
C GLU A 222 1.38 2.74 -19.93
N ALA A 223 1.53 3.96 -20.38
CA ALA A 223 0.85 5.11 -19.80
C ALA A 223 -0.66 5.04 -20.06
N ILE A 224 -1.45 5.23 -19.02
CA ILE A 224 -2.92 5.29 -19.09
C ILE A 224 -3.42 6.67 -18.64
N ALA A 225 -4.57 7.08 -19.16
CA ALA A 225 -5.17 8.37 -18.83
C ALA A 225 -6.70 8.28 -18.74
N THR A 226 -7.29 9.23 -18.05
CA THR A 226 -8.74 9.46 -18.04
C THR A 226 -9.06 10.88 -18.49
N ASP A 227 -10.15 11.02 -19.25
CA ASP A 227 -10.68 12.33 -19.67
C ASP A 227 -11.70 12.92 -18.71
N LYS A 228 -11.94 12.27 -17.58
CA LYS A 228 -12.91 12.71 -16.58
C LYS A 228 -12.45 13.97 -15.85
N THR A 229 -13.38 14.86 -15.60
CA THR A 229 -13.19 15.99 -14.68
C THR A 229 -13.23 15.50 -13.23
N LEU A 230 -12.78 16.34 -12.30
CA LEU A 230 -12.87 16.00 -10.87
C LEU A 230 -14.31 15.76 -10.42
N ASP A 231 -15.27 16.54 -10.92
CA ASP A 231 -16.70 16.33 -10.58
C ASP A 231 -17.21 14.97 -11.08
N GLN A 232 -16.77 14.53 -12.26
CA GLN A 232 -17.11 13.20 -12.76
C GLN A 232 -16.48 12.08 -11.91
N LEU A 233 -15.21 12.26 -11.50
CA LEU A 233 -14.55 11.30 -10.59
C LEU A 233 -15.26 11.23 -9.24
N ARG A 234 -15.69 12.36 -8.68
CA ARG A 234 -16.45 12.41 -7.41
C ARG A 234 -17.77 11.63 -7.47
N GLN A 235 -18.40 11.63 -8.62
CA GLN A 235 -19.67 10.94 -8.81
C GLN A 235 -19.53 9.42 -8.97
N GLU A 236 -18.36 8.93 -9.32
CA GLU A 236 -18.15 7.51 -9.61
C GLU A 236 -16.87 6.96 -8.99
N GLU A 237 -15.71 7.19 -9.60
CA GLU A 237 -14.46 6.53 -9.22
C GLU A 237 -14.04 6.76 -7.77
N LEU A 238 -14.29 7.94 -7.21
CA LEU A 238 -13.92 8.27 -5.83
C LEU A 238 -14.86 7.67 -4.78
N VAL A 239 -16.08 7.30 -5.15
CA VAL A 239 -17.09 6.82 -4.19
C VAL A 239 -16.63 5.57 -3.41
N PRO A 240 -16.06 4.53 -4.02
CA PRO A 240 -15.53 3.40 -3.25
C PRO A 240 -14.39 3.77 -2.31
N PHE A 241 -13.53 4.71 -2.69
CA PHE A 241 -12.44 5.19 -1.83
C PHE A 241 -12.95 6.00 -0.64
N GLU A 242 -13.93 6.89 -0.85
CA GLU A 242 -14.61 7.60 0.25
C GLU A 242 -15.21 6.61 1.25
N ARG A 243 -15.82 5.55 0.76
CA ARG A 243 -16.40 4.49 1.59
C ARG A 243 -15.34 3.71 2.36
N ALA A 244 -14.21 3.39 1.72
CA ALA A 244 -13.07 2.73 2.37
C ALA A 244 -12.49 3.62 3.49
N ILE A 245 -12.31 4.91 3.23
CA ILE A 245 -11.83 5.89 4.21
C ILE A 245 -12.78 6.01 5.40
N ALA A 246 -14.07 6.14 5.14
CA ALA A 246 -15.09 6.19 6.20
C ALA A 246 -15.14 4.91 7.05
N THR A 247 -14.73 3.78 6.50
CA THR A 247 -14.65 2.48 7.17
C THR A 247 -13.37 2.30 7.99
N GLY A 248 -12.39 3.18 7.80
CA GLY A 248 -11.13 3.15 8.54
C GLY A 248 -10.00 2.38 7.85
N VAL A 249 -10.01 2.32 6.51
CA VAL A 249 -8.89 1.71 5.76
C VAL A 249 -7.56 2.35 6.18
N PRO A 250 -6.55 1.56 6.57
CA PRO A 250 -5.30 2.13 7.08
C PRO A 250 -4.35 2.63 5.99
N MET A 251 -4.52 2.17 4.75
CA MET A 251 -3.64 2.51 3.64
C MET A 251 -4.44 2.67 2.35
N VAL A 252 -4.00 3.61 1.50
CA VAL A 252 -4.51 3.80 0.13
C VAL A 252 -3.32 3.80 -0.82
N MET A 253 -3.44 3.03 -1.90
CA MET A 253 -2.44 2.98 -2.96
C MET A 253 -2.86 3.86 -4.13
N VAL A 254 -1.96 4.76 -4.53
CA VAL A 254 -2.18 5.66 -5.68
C VAL A 254 -1.58 5.04 -6.94
N GLY A 255 -2.42 4.87 -7.94
CA GLY A 255 -2.03 4.33 -9.24
C GLY A 255 -1.34 5.35 -10.15
N HIS A 256 -1.02 4.91 -11.37
CA HIS A 256 -0.23 5.70 -12.33
C HIS A 256 -1.06 6.29 -13.47
N ILE A 257 -2.36 6.43 -13.29
CA ILE A 257 -3.24 7.07 -14.28
C ILE A 257 -3.01 8.58 -14.33
N SER A 258 -2.92 9.14 -15.53
CA SER A 258 -2.93 10.59 -15.73
C SER A 258 -4.36 11.12 -15.76
N CYS A 259 -4.58 12.27 -15.10
CA CYS A 259 -5.88 12.93 -15.02
C CYS A 259 -5.78 14.39 -15.52
N PRO A 260 -5.55 14.65 -16.81
CA PRO A 260 -5.23 15.97 -17.32
C PRO A 260 -6.27 17.05 -17.03
N LYS A 261 -7.56 16.68 -17.00
CA LYS A 261 -8.65 17.61 -16.65
C LYS A 261 -8.72 17.95 -15.16
N VAL A 262 -7.99 17.23 -14.32
CA VAL A 262 -7.88 17.52 -12.88
C VAL A 262 -6.58 18.26 -12.59
N THR A 263 -5.47 17.80 -13.15
CA THR A 263 -4.11 18.27 -12.83
C THR A 263 -3.62 19.40 -13.74
N GLY A 264 -4.17 19.50 -14.96
CA GLY A 264 -3.69 20.43 -15.98
C GLY A 264 -2.43 19.95 -16.73
N ASP A 265 -1.95 18.75 -16.45
CA ASP A 265 -0.77 18.15 -17.06
C ASP A 265 -0.96 16.64 -17.30
N SER A 266 0.07 15.96 -17.77
CA SER A 266 0.07 14.51 -18.02
C SER A 266 0.76 13.70 -16.92
N ALA A 267 1.05 14.30 -15.77
CA ALA A 267 1.70 13.58 -14.68
C ALA A 267 0.82 12.44 -14.16
N PRO A 268 1.38 11.25 -13.90
CA PRO A 268 0.66 10.18 -13.25
C PRO A 268 0.16 10.60 -11.87
N ALA A 269 -1.00 10.09 -11.45
CA ALA A 269 -1.60 10.41 -10.16
C ALA A 269 -0.63 10.25 -8.98
N SER A 270 0.18 9.20 -8.99
CA SER A 270 1.20 8.93 -7.96
C SER A 270 2.31 9.99 -7.86
N LEU A 271 2.48 10.82 -8.88
CA LEU A 271 3.45 11.91 -8.94
C LEU A 271 2.77 13.29 -8.91
N SER A 272 1.46 13.34 -8.72
CA SER A 272 0.66 14.56 -8.77
C SER A 272 0.26 15.04 -7.38
N ARG A 273 0.74 16.21 -6.99
CA ARG A 273 0.30 16.86 -5.74
C ARG A 273 -1.20 17.14 -5.74
N ALA A 274 -1.78 17.52 -6.89
CA ALA A 274 -3.22 17.74 -7.02
C ALA A 274 -4.03 16.49 -6.65
N ILE A 275 -3.60 15.31 -7.05
CA ILE A 275 -4.29 14.06 -6.74
C ILE A 275 -3.97 13.58 -5.32
N VAL A 276 -2.70 13.48 -4.95
CA VAL A 276 -2.27 12.90 -3.67
C VAL A 276 -2.58 13.83 -2.50
N THR A 277 -2.18 15.09 -2.60
CA THR A 277 -2.33 16.05 -1.50
C THR A 277 -3.67 16.74 -1.51
N ASP A 278 -4.06 17.35 -2.63
CA ASP A 278 -5.26 18.19 -2.65
C ASP A 278 -6.54 17.35 -2.62
N VAL A 279 -6.64 16.29 -3.38
CA VAL A 279 -7.82 15.42 -3.41
C VAL A 279 -7.82 14.39 -2.28
N LEU A 280 -6.82 13.51 -2.23
CA LEU A 280 -6.86 12.38 -1.28
C LEU A 280 -6.68 12.84 0.18
N ARG A 281 -5.66 13.63 0.48
CA ARG A 281 -5.46 14.19 1.83
C ARG A 281 -6.48 15.25 2.17
N GLY A 282 -6.60 16.27 1.29
CA GLY A 282 -7.36 17.49 1.57
C GLY A 282 -8.86 17.27 1.47
N GLU A 283 -9.36 16.91 0.29
CA GLU A 283 -10.80 16.79 0.04
C GLU A 283 -11.41 15.56 0.70
N LEU A 284 -10.82 14.37 0.49
CA LEU A 284 -11.31 13.13 1.09
C LEU A 284 -10.92 12.97 2.57
N GLY A 285 -9.99 13.78 3.07
CA GLY A 285 -9.59 13.77 4.47
C GLY A 285 -8.89 12.48 4.91
N PHE A 286 -8.21 11.77 3.99
CA PHE A 286 -7.51 10.55 4.33
C PHE A 286 -6.25 10.83 5.18
N ASP A 287 -6.22 10.27 6.38
CA ASP A 287 -5.16 10.52 7.38
C ASP A 287 -4.19 9.33 7.56
N GLY A 288 -4.47 8.23 6.88
CA GLY A 288 -3.62 7.02 6.89
C GLY A 288 -2.42 7.12 5.95
N ILE A 289 -1.77 5.98 5.72
CA ILE A 289 -0.60 5.88 4.86
C ILE A 289 -1.01 5.92 3.39
N ILE A 290 -0.38 6.79 2.61
CA ILE A 290 -0.47 6.79 1.14
C ILE A 290 0.79 6.12 0.59
N ILE A 291 0.60 5.04 -0.18
CA ILE A 291 1.66 4.32 -0.88
C ILE A 291 1.48 4.46 -2.39
N THR A 292 2.56 4.49 -3.16
CA THR A 292 2.48 4.39 -4.62
C THR A 292 2.18 2.96 -5.05
N ASP A 293 1.58 2.79 -6.21
CA ASP A 293 1.73 1.55 -6.97
C ASP A 293 3.20 1.36 -7.35
N SER A 294 3.58 0.18 -7.82
CA SER A 294 4.98 -0.13 -8.14
C SER A 294 5.60 0.93 -9.06
N LEU A 295 6.65 1.57 -8.59
CA LEU A 295 7.39 2.56 -9.38
C LEU A 295 8.27 1.94 -10.48
N GLY A 296 8.35 0.60 -10.52
CA GLY A 296 8.94 -0.15 -11.62
C GLY A 296 8.00 -0.41 -12.80
N MET A 297 6.72 -0.02 -12.71
CA MET A 297 5.74 -0.23 -13.80
C MET A 297 6.02 0.66 -15.01
N GLY A 298 5.69 0.15 -16.21
CA GLY A 298 5.92 0.83 -17.48
C GLY A 298 5.31 2.22 -17.58
N ALA A 299 4.18 2.45 -16.92
CA ALA A 299 3.51 3.76 -16.87
C ALA A 299 4.38 4.90 -16.32
N VAL A 300 5.37 4.61 -15.47
CA VAL A 300 6.19 5.62 -14.77
C VAL A 300 7.69 5.39 -14.90
N ALA A 301 8.16 4.17 -15.08
CA ALA A 301 9.59 3.81 -15.02
C ALA A 301 10.48 4.55 -16.03
N GLY A 302 9.92 5.01 -17.15
CA GLY A 302 10.65 5.76 -18.18
C GLY A 302 10.55 7.28 -18.05
N LEU A 303 9.77 7.81 -17.13
CA LEU A 303 9.50 9.26 -17.03
C LEU A 303 10.65 10.05 -16.39
N HIS A 304 11.35 9.43 -15.44
CA HIS A 304 12.41 10.04 -14.66
C HIS A 304 13.52 9.03 -14.38
N LYS A 305 14.71 9.52 -14.01
CA LYS A 305 15.70 8.67 -13.35
C LYS A 305 15.15 8.14 -12.03
N ALA A 306 15.59 6.98 -11.59
CA ALA A 306 15.09 6.31 -10.39
C ALA A 306 15.09 7.23 -9.15
N ARG A 307 16.19 7.95 -8.90
CA ARG A 307 16.29 8.89 -7.79
C ARG A 307 15.30 10.06 -7.88
N ASP A 308 15.06 10.59 -9.07
CA ASP A 308 14.16 11.71 -9.30
C ASP A 308 12.70 11.27 -9.19
N LEU A 309 12.41 10.04 -9.58
CA LEU A 309 11.07 9.43 -9.45
C LEU A 309 10.66 9.32 -7.98
N ALA A 310 11.55 8.83 -7.12
CA ALA A 310 11.31 8.73 -5.68
C ALA A 310 11.06 10.11 -5.07
N VAL A 311 11.89 11.10 -5.41
CA VAL A 311 11.75 12.49 -4.94
C VAL A 311 10.42 13.10 -5.41
N ALA A 312 10.03 12.88 -6.67
CA ALA A 312 8.77 13.40 -7.23
C ALA A 312 7.55 12.84 -6.49
N ALA A 313 7.53 11.54 -6.18
CA ALA A 313 6.45 10.91 -5.43
C ALA A 313 6.32 11.48 -4.00
N ILE A 314 7.43 11.67 -3.29
CA ILE A 314 7.43 12.26 -1.95
C ILE A 314 6.94 13.72 -2.00
N ARG A 315 7.38 14.50 -2.98
CA ARG A 315 6.92 15.88 -3.17
C ARG A 315 5.44 15.97 -3.52
N ALA A 316 4.88 14.95 -4.16
CA ALA A 316 3.43 14.85 -4.39
C ALA A 316 2.63 14.61 -3.10
N GLY A 317 3.25 14.09 -2.05
CA GLY A 317 2.62 13.84 -0.75
C GLY A 317 2.54 12.38 -0.34
N VAL A 318 3.18 11.47 -1.09
CA VAL A 318 3.20 10.03 -0.80
C VAL A 318 4.04 9.74 0.44
N ASP A 319 3.63 8.78 1.26
CA ASP A 319 4.35 8.36 2.47
C ASP A 319 5.29 7.18 2.22
N MET A 320 4.90 6.25 1.36
CA MET A 320 5.69 5.05 1.06
C MET A 320 5.80 4.81 -0.45
N LEU A 321 6.95 4.28 -0.84
CA LEU A 321 7.36 4.08 -2.23
C LEU A 321 7.46 2.58 -2.51
N LEU A 322 6.51 2.03 -3.25
CA LEU A 322 6.50 0.60 -3.57
C LEU A 322 7.44 0.30 -4.74
N MET A 323 8.36 -0.62 -4.53
CA MET A 323 9.19 -1.22 -5.57
C MET A 323 9.88 -0.19 -6.48
N THR A 324 10.55 0.79 -5.86
CA THR A 324 11.36 1.77 -6.60
C THR A 324 12.45 1.07 -7.40
N PRO A 325 12.65 1.45 -8.68
CA PRO A 325 13.83 0.99 -9.42
C PRO A 325 15.12 1.44 -8.72
N GLU A 326 16.19 0.66 -8.85
CA GLU A 326 17.52 1.03 -8.33
C GLU A 326 17.45 1.54 -6.89
N LEU A 327 17.03 0.67 -5.97
CA LEU A 327 16.71 1.02 -4.57
C LEU A 327 17.78 1.90 -3.90
N THR A 328 19.07 1.54 -4.03
CA THR A 328 20.16 2.29 -3.40
C THR A 328 20.26 3.71 -3.97
N ASP A 329 20.14 3.88 -5.28
CA ASP A 329 20.19 5.20 -5.92
C ASP A 329 18.94 6.03 -5.59
N SER A 330 17.77 5.40 -5.57
CA SER A 330 16.52 6.05 -5.16
C SER A 330 16.58 6.54 -3.71
N TYR A 331 17.07 5.70 -2.80
CA TYR A 331 17.27 6.04 -1.39
C TYR A 331 18.26 7.19 -1.22
N GLN A 332 19.42 7.12 -1.87
CA GLN A 332 20.41 8.19 -1.85
C GLN A 332 19.88 9.50 -2.44
N GLY A 333 19.08 9.40 -3.51
CA GLY A 333 18.45 10.56 -4.13
C GLY A 333 17.51 11.31 -3.19
N VAL A 334 16.74 10.59 -2.37
CA VAL A 334 15.87 11.21 -1.35
C VAL A 334 16.70 11.84 -0.24
N LEU A 335 17.76 11.17 0.24
CA LEU A 335 18.66 11.76 1.24
C LEU A 335 19.31 13.07 0.72
N ASP A 336 19.80 13.07 -0.50
CA ASP A 336 20.40 14.26 -1.13
C ASP A 336 19.36 15.39 -1.24
N ALA A 337 18.12 15.07 -1.62
CA ALA A 337 17.02 16.04 -1.72
C ALA A 337 16.65 16.65 -0.36
N VAL A 338 16.75 15.90 0.72
CA VAL A 338 16.55 16.45 2.07
C VAL A 338 17.72 17.36 2.47
N ARG A 339 18.96 16.93 2.20
CA ARG A 339 20.16 17.69 2.55
C ARG A 339 20.30 18.99 1.78
N ASP A 340 19.82 19.06 0.54
CA ASP A 340 19.82 20.27 -0.29
C ASP A 340 18.58 21.17 -0.11
N GLY A 341 17.61 20.74 0.68
CA GLY A 341 16.38 21.46 0.98
C GLY A 341 15.26 21.30 -0.04
N THR A 342 15.41 20.45 -1.05
CA THR A 342 14.34 20.13 -2.03
C THR A 342 13.15 19.46 -1.34
N ILE A 343 13.41 18.62 -0.34
CA ILE A 343 12.44 18.05 0.58
C ILE A 343 12.81 18.49 1.98
N THR A 344 11.86 19.00 2.77
CA THR A 344 12.11 19.37 4.15
C THR A 344 12.13 18.15 5.09
N GLU A 345 12.87 18.24 6.20
CA GLU A 345 12.80 17.18 7.23
C GLU A 345 11.40 17.04 7.80
N GLU A 346 10.68 18.14 7.97
CA GLU A 346 9.29 18.14 8.42
C GLU A 346 8.40 17.30 7.49
N ARG A 347 8.62 17.40 6.18
CA ARG A 347 7.89 16.58 5.20
C ARG A 347 8.18 15.08 5.39
N ILE A 348 9.42 14.72 5.66
CA ILE A 348 9.80 13.34 5.98
C ILE A 348 9.14 12.92 7.31
N ASP A 349 9.20 13.76 8.33
CA ASP A 349 8.62 13.48 9.65
C ASP A 349 7.10 13.26 9.59
N GLU A 350 6.38 13.98 8.75
CA GLU A 350 4.94 13.75 8.51
C GLU A 350 4.68 12.31 8.06
N SER A 351 5.40 11.83 7.06
CA SER A 351 5.25 10.47 6.55
C SER A 351 5.68 9.42 7.56
N VAL A 352 6.82 9.61 8.19
CA VAL A 352 7.36 8.68 9.20
C VAL A 352 6.45 8.61 10.42
N THR A 353 5.81 9.70 10.80
CA THR A 353 4.81 9.71 11.89
C THR A 353 3.64 8.79 11.58
N ARG A 354 3.10 8.83 10.36
CA ARG A 354 2.02 7.92 9.93
C ARG A 354 2.49 6.46 9.92
N ILE A 355 3.68 6.20 9.42
CA ILE A 355 4.29 4.86 9.38
C ILE A 355 4.49 4.31 10.80
N VAL A 356 5.10 5.07 11.69
CA VAL A 356 5.36 4.67 13.08
C VAL A 356 4.04 4.46 13.84
N ARG A 357 3.06 5.35 13.65
CA ARG A 357 1.73 5.19 14.27
C ARG A 357 1.09 3.86 13.88
N ALA A 358 1.10 3.52 12.61
CA ALA A 358 0.56 2.24 12.13
C ALA A 358 1.35 1.04 12.68
N LYS A 359 2.68 1.12 12.71
CA LYS A 359 3.55 0.05 13.22
C LYS A 359 3.41 -0.20 14.71
N LEU A 360 3.23 0.84 15.52
CA LEU A 360 3.01 0.71 16.96
C LEU A 360 1.60 0.17 17.30
N ALA A 361 0.70 0.12 16.33
CA ALA A 361 -0.63 -0.46 16.46
C ALA A 361 -0.71 -1.93 16.01
N LEU A 362 0.35 -2.49 15.42
CA LEU A 362 0.46 -3.91 15.06
C LEU A 362 0.71 -4.74 16.33
#